data_3018f866039f154ca5054c29492dde81
#
_entry.id   3018f866039f154ca5054c29492dde81
#
_cell.length_a   1.000
_cell.length_b   1.000
_cell.length_c   1.000
_cell.angle_alpha   90.00
_cell.angle_beta   90.00
_cell.angle_gamma   90.00
#
_symmetry.space_group_name_H-M   'P 1'
#
loop_
_entity.id
_entity.type
_entity.pdbx_description
1 polymer ?
#
loop_
_entity_poly.entity_id
_entity_poly.type
_entity_poly.pdbx_seq_one_letter_code
_entity_poly.pdbx_strand_id
1 'polypeptide(L)'
;MTSKEELIYENYKATVDDLESYIDDLQEKHGDLVSAIDAVKEYRDVQETRAGLATITDGIFVHADFKPDKGFKINAGDGVVIDKSADEVVDLLEERIENVESALEEAQDELLSIYDEIDAL
;
A
#
# COMPACT_ATOMS: atom_id res chain seq x y z
N MET A 1 12.68 -1.74 40.46
CA MET A 1 13.10 -1.18 39.16
C MET A 1 13.70 0.20 39.38
N THR A 2 14.87 0.48 38.81
CA THR A 2 15.50 1.82 38.89
C THR A 2 14.90 2.75 37.85
N SER A 3 15.04 4.06 38.04
CA SER A 3 14.58 5.06 37.06
C SER A 3 15.19 4.82 35.68
N LYS A 4 16.41 4.31 35.60
CA LYS A 4 17.08 3.97 34.34
C LYS A 4 16.42 2.81 33.64
N GLU A 5 16.06 1.76 34.38
CA GLU A 5 15.36 0.61 33.84
C GLU A 5 13.94 0.96 33.36
N GLU A 6 13.27 1.84 34.07
CA GLU A 6 11.96 2.37 33.69
C GLU A 6 12.03 3.16 32.38
N LEU A 7 13.06 3.98 32.20
CA LEU A 7 13.29 4.74 30.97
C LEU A 7 13.58 3.83 29.78
N ILE A 8 14.36 2.77 29.98
CA ILE A 8 14.66 1.79 28.95
C ILE A 8 13.37 1.06 28.54
N TYR A 9 12.59 0.63 29.50
CA TYR A 9 11.31 -0.02 29.26
C TYR A 9 10.33 0.87 28.49
N GLU A 10 10.20 2.13 28.88
CA GLU A 10 9.35 3.11 28.19
C GLU A 10 9.81 3.36 26.76
N ASN A 11 11.13 3.41 26.51
CA ASN A 11 11.68 3.53 25.16
C ASN A 11 11.36 2.33 24.29
N TYR A 12 11.47 1.12 24.82
CA TYR A 12 11.08 -0.09 24.10
C TYR A 12 9.58 -0.11 23.81
N LYS A 13 8.77 0.29 24.77
CA LYS A 13 7.32 0.37 24.58
C LYS A 13 6.92 1.34 23.48
N ALA A 14 7.56 2.52 23.45
CA ALA A 14 7.33 3.51 22.40
C ALA A 14 7.71 2.96 21.02
N THR A 15 8.84 2.25 20.94
CA THR A 15 9.29 1.61 19.69
C THR A 15 8.33 0.51 19.24
N VAL A 16 7.82 -0.29 20.16
CA VAL A 16 6.81 -1.32 19.89
C VAL A 16 5.54 -0.68 19.31
N ASP A 17 5.05 0.37 19.93
CA ASP A 17 3.85 1.08 19.47
C ASP A 17 4.05 1.64 18.06
N ASP A 18 5.20 2.23 17.78
CA ASP A 18 5.55 2.75 16.45
C ASP A 18 5.64 1.64 15.42
N LEU A 19 6.27 0.52 15.75
CA LEU A 19 6.36 -0.64 14.85
C LEU A 19 5.01 -1.28 14.57
N GLU A 20 4.16 -1.43 15.59
CA GLU A 20 2.82 -1.96 15.41
C GLU A 20 1.97 -1.08 14.50
N SER A 21 2.05 0.24 14.67
CA SER A 21 1.37 1.21 13.82
C SER A 21 1.89 1.14 12.38
N TYR A 22 3.19 1.04 12.19
CA TYR A 22 3.81 0.87 10.88
C TYR A 22 3.38 -0.43 10.18
N ILE A 23 3.32 -1.53 10.93
CA ILE A 23 2.86 -2.82 10.42
C ILE A 23 1.39 -2.73 9.98
N ASP A 24 0.53 -2.10 10.77
CA ASP A 24 -0.87 -1.89 10.42
C ASP A 24 -1.00 -1.09 9.12
N ASP A 25 -0.22 -0.03 8.95
CA ASP A 25 -0.21 0.79 7.73
C ASP A 25 0.26 -0.03 6.52
N LEU A 26 1.28 -0.87 6.68
CA LEU A 26 1.77 -1.75 5.62
C LEU A 26 0.73 -2.82 5.24
N GLN A 27 0.01 -3.38 6.20
CA GLN A 27 -1.04 -4.35 5.94
C GLN A 27 -2.20 -3.72 5.17
N GLU A 28 -2.60 -2.51 5.52
CA GLU A 28 -3.61 -1.75 4.78
C GLU A 28 -3.16 -1.48 3.35
N LYS A 29 -1.92 -1.03 3.18
CA LYS A 29 -1.33 -0.79 1.86
C LYS A 29 -1.27 -2.06 1.01
N HIS A 30 -0.92 -3.20 1.62
CA HIS A 30 -0.93 -4.49 0.95
C HIS A 30 -2.32 -4.83 0.42
N GLY A 31 -3.35 -4.69 1.25
CA GLY A 31 -4.74 -4.92 0.86
C GLY A 31 -5.19 -3.99 -0.28
N ASP A 32 -4.82 -2.72 -0.22
CA ASP A 32 -5.14 -1.74 -1.27
C ASP A 32 -4.49 -2.11 -2.60
N LEU A 33 -3.24 -2.57 -2.57
CA LEU A 33 -2.52 -2.99 -3.78
C LEU A 33 -3.12 -4.24 -4.41
N VAL A 34 -3.53 -5.22 -3.59
CA VAL A 34 -4.22 -6.42 -4.08
C VAL A 34 -5.55 -6.03 -4.74
N SER A 35 -6.33 -5.16 -4.11
CA SER A 35 -7.58 -4.65 -4.67
C SER A 35 -7.35 -3.86 -5.97
N ALA A 36 -6.26 -3.11 -6.05
CA ALA A 36 -5.90 -2.37 -7.26
C ALA A 36 -5.62 -3.30 -8.44
N ILE A 37 -4.93 -4.42 -8.22
CA ILE A 37 -4.69 -5.42 -9.28
C ILE A 37 -6.01 -5.98 -9.79
N ASP A 38 -6.91 -6.35 -8.91
CA ASP A 38 -8.23 -6.86 -9.29
C ASP A 38 -9.01 -5.83 -10.11
N ALA A 39 -8.98 -4.56 -9.71
CA ALA A 39 -9.63 -3.48 -10.43
C ALA A 39 -9.04 -3.28 -11.83
N VAL A 40 -7.72 -3.33 -11.98
CA VAL A 40 -7.03 -3.22 -13.27
C VAL A 40 -7.43 -4.36 -14.19
N LYS A 41 -7.43 -5.60 -13.68
CA LYS A 41 -7.81 -6.78 -14.46
C LYS A 41 -9.27 -6.73 -14.89
N GLU A 42 -10.16 -6.32 -13.99
CA GLU A 42 -11.58 -6.16 -14.28
C GLU A 42 -11.82 -5.12 -15.37
N TYR A 43 -11.17 -3.97 -15.29
CA TYR A 43 -11.24 -2.92 -16.31
C TYR A 43 -10.66 -3.40 -17.64
N ARG A 44 -9.54 -4.12 -17.65
CA ARG A 44 -8.91 -4.68 -18.85
C ARG A 44 -9.85 -5.64 -19.59
N ASP A 45 -10.62 -6.44 -18.83
CA ASP A 45 -11.48 -7.49 -19.39
C ASP A 45 -12.76 -6.91 -20.02
N VAL A 46 -13.05 -5.63 -19.80
CA VAL A 46 -14.10 -4.91 -20.53
C VAL A 46 -13.60 -4.60 -21.93
N GLN A 47 -14.21 -5.18 -22.97
CA GLN A 47 -13.71 -5.08 -24.36
C GLN A 47 -14.32 -3.93 -25.15
N GLU A 48 -15.34 -3.28 -24.63
CA GLU A 48 -16.07 -2.22 -25.34
C GLU A 48 -15.99 -0.92 -24.57
N THR A 49 -16.05 0.21 -25.31
CA THR A 49 -16.23 1.52 -24.70
C THR A 49 -17.53 1.54 -23.88
N ARG A 50 -17.43 1.98 -22.64
CA ARG A 50 -18.58 2.07 -21.72
C ARG A 50 -18.80 3.49 -21.26
N ALA A 51 -20.08 3.88 -21.21
CA ALA A 51 -20.49 5.06 -20.50
C ALA A 51 -20.45 4.79 -18.98
N GLY A 52 -20.02 5.75 -18.22
CA GLY A 52 -19.97 5.67 -16.77
C GLY A 52 -19.90 7.03 -16.13
N LEU A 53 -19.54 7.06 -14.87
CA LEU A 53 -19.38 8.30 -14.10
C LEU A 53 -17.93 8.42 -13.61
N ALA A 54 -17.36 9.61 -13.73
CA ALA A 54 -16.06 9.93 -13.17
C ALA A 54 -16.24 10.96 -12.04
N THR A 55 -15.49 10.79 -10.96
CA THR A 55 -15.52 11.69 -9.82
C THR A 55 -14.71 12.95 -10.12
N ILE A 56 -15.31 14.12 -9.94
CA ILE A 56 -14.59 15.41 -9.96
C ILE A 56 -14.10 15.73 -8.55
N THR A 57 -14.97 15.59 -7.58
CA THR A 57 -14.69 15.77 -6.16
C THR A 57 -15.73 14.99 -5.36
N ASP A 58 -15.60 14.93 -4.05
CA ASP A 58 -16.49 14.16 -3.19
C ASP A 58 -17.97 14.45 -3.47
N GLY A 59 -18.69 13.39 -3.86
CA GLY A 59 -20.13 13.47 -4.12
C GLY A 59 -20.53 14.12 -5.44
N ILE A 60 -19.58 14.55 -6.28
CA ILE A 60 -19.86 15.17 -7.58
C ILE A 60 -19.27 14.33 -8.69
N PHE A 61 -20.13 13.91 -9.61
CA PHE A 61 -19.77 13.00 -10.71
C PHE A 61 -20.10 13.64 -12.05
N VAL A 62 -19.37 13.26 -13.07
CA VAL A 62 -19.65 13.62 -14.46
C VAL A 62 -19.79 12.38 -15.30
N HIS A 63 -20.54 12.49 -16.37
CA HIS A 63 -20.60 11.43 -17.38
C HIS A 63 -19.27 11.33 -18.09
N ALA A 64 -18.79 10.09 -18.29
CA ALA A 64 -17.55 9.81 -18.99
C ALA A 64 -17.68 8.54 -19.83
N ASP A 65 -16.91 8.49 -20.91
CA ASP A 65 -16.76 7.28 -21.70
C ASP A 65 -15.42 6.64 -21.37
N PHE A 66 -15.45 5.39 -20.93
CA PHE A 66 -14.26 4.61 -20.58
C PHE A 66 -13.84 3.78 -21.80
N LYS A 67 -12.55 3.81 -22.11
CA LYS A 67 -11.96 3.16 -23.27
C LYS A 67 -10.88 2.17 -22.82
N PRO A 68 -11.27 0.94 -22.41
CA PRO A 68 -10.31 -0.04 -21.87
C PRO A 68 -9.19 -0.43 -22.84
N ASP A 69 -9.43 -0.33 -24.17
CA ASP A 69 -8.45 -0.63 -25.20
C ASP A 69 -7.31 0.39 -25.28
N LYS A 70 -7.46 1.55 -24.66
CA LYS A 70 -6.43 2.60 -24.65
C LYS A 70 -5.37 2.42 -23.57
N GLY A 71 -5.52 1.39 -22.71
CA GLY A 71 -4.60 1.15 -21.61
C GLY A 71 -4.78 2.11 -20.46
N PHE A 72 -3.70 2.35 -19.75
CA PHE A 72 -3.70 3.11 -18.50
C PHE A 72 -2.70 4.26 -18.55
N LYS A 73 -2.98 5.29 -17.77
CA LYS A 73 -2.03 6.38 -17.52
C LYS A 73 -1.61 6.33 -16.05
N ILE A 74 -0.31 6.38 -15.84
CA ILE A 74 0.27 6.32 -14.50
C ILE A 74 1.01 7.62 -14.21
N ASN A 75 0.76 8.20 -13.05
CA ASN A 75 1.55 9.30 -12.54
C ASN A 75 2.89 8.76 -12.03
N ALA A 76 3.97 9.11 -12.72
CA ALA A 76 5.33 8.68 -12.39
C ALA A 76 6.03 9.62 -11.40
N GLY A 77 5.36 10.64 -10.89
CA GLY A 77 5.89 11.67 -10.02
C GLY A 77 6.14 12.99 -10.76
N ASP A 78 6.20 14.09 -10.03
CA ASP A 78 6.47 15.44 -10.55
C ASP A 78 5.57 15.87 -11.71
N GLY A 79 4.33 15.37 -11.74
CA GLY A 79 3.39 15.69 -12.82
C GLY A 79 3.63 14.94 -14.11
N VAL A 80 4.58 14.04 -14.16
CA VAL A 80 4.86 13.22 -15.34
C VAL A 80 3.87 12.07 -15.40
N VAL A 81 3.17 11.94 -16.54
CA VAL A 81 2.22 10.86 -16.80
C VAL A 81 2.75 9.99 -17.92
N ILE A 82 2.75 8.68 -17.71
CA ILE A 82 3.19 7.71 -18.73
C ILE A 82 2.08 6.72 -19.06
N ASP A 83 2.06 6.30 -20.32
CA ASP A 83 1.11 5.28 -20.79
C ASP A 83 1.65 3.89 -20.51
N LYS A 84 0.80 3.01 -19.97
CA LYS A 84 1.12 1.63 -19.65
C LYS A 84 -0.01 0.71 -20.09
N SER A 85 0.34 -0.49 -20.55
CA SER A 85 -0.64 -1.55 -20.77
C SER A 85 -1.14 -2.09 -19.44
N ALA A 86 -2.27 -2.82 -19.47
CA ALA A 86 -2.80 -3.49 -18.28
C ALA A 86 -1.76 -4.45 -17.66
N ASP A 87 -1.08 -5.23 -18.48
CA ASP A 87 -0.07 -6.18 -17.99
C ASP A 87 1.10 -5.47 -17.33
N GLU A 88 1.55 -4.35 -17.90
CA GLU A 88 2.61 -3.52 -17.30
C GLU A 88 2.17 -2.92 -15.95
N VAL A 89 0.90 -2.50 -15.84
CA VAL A 89 0.38 -1.98 -14.57
C VAL A 89 0.30 -3.08 -13.53
N VAL A 90 -0.16 -4.27 -13.89
CA VAL A 90 -0.21 -5.42 -12.98
C VAL A 90 1.19 -5.78 -12.49
N ASP A 91 2.17 -5.84 -13.37
CA ASP A 91 3.56 -6.12 -13.01
C ASP A 91 4.12 -5.07 -12.04
N LEU A 92 3.83 -3.80 -12.26
CA LEU A 92 4.23 -2.71 -11.37
C LEU A 92 3.60 -2.87 -9.99
N LEU A 93 2.30 -3.20 -9.93
CA LEU A 93 1.60 -3.39 -8.66
C LEU A 93 2.11 -4.63 -7.91
N GLU A 94 2.40 -5.71 -8.62
CA GLU A 94 3.00 -6.92 -8.03
C GLU A 94 4.38 -6.63 -7.42
N GLU A 95 5.20 -5.83 -8.09
CA GLU A 95 6.49 -5.40 -7.56
C GLU A 95 6.32 -4.58 -6.29
N ARG A 96 5.33 -3.67 -6.25
CA ARG A 96 5.03 -2.90 -5.05
C ARG A 96 4.54 -3.78 -3.90
N ILE A 97 3.77 -4.83 -4.20
CA ILE A 97 3.34 -5.81 -3.20
C ILE A 97 4.55 -6.54 -2.60
N GLU A 98 5.48 -6.98 -3.43
CA GLU A 98 6.70 -7.63 -2.95
C GLU A 98 7.51 -6.72 -2.02
N ASN A 99 7.60 -5.44 -2.36
CA ASN A 99 8.30 -4.45 -1.53
C ASN A 99 7.60 -4.25 -0.18
N VAL A 100 6.26 -4.21 -0.15
CA VAL A 100 5.49 -4.14 1.08
C VAL A 100 5.64 -5.40 1.91
N GLU A 101 5.60 -6.58 1.30
CA GLU A 101 5.81 -7.86 1.99
C GLU A 101 7.19 -7.93 2.63
N SER A 102 8.24 -7.48 1.94
CA SER A 102 9.59 -7.42 2.49
C SER A 102 9.68 -6.46 3.69
N ALA A 103 9.04 -5.30 3.58
CA ALA A 103 8.98 -4.33 4.68
C ALA A 103 8.21 -4.89 5.89
N LEU A 104 7.12 -5.62 5.64
CA LEU A 104 6.35 -6.30 6.69
C LEU A 104 7.20 -7.34 7.43
N GLU A 105 7.92 -8.17 6.69
CA GLU A 105 8.79 -9.20 7.27
C GLU A 105 9.88 -8.56 8.15
N GLU A 106 10.55 -7.53 7.64
CA GLU A 106 11.57 -6.81 8.41
C GLU A 106 11.00 -6.16 9.68
N ALA A 107 9.83 -5.53 9.59
CA ALA A 107 9.19 -4.90 10.74
C ALA A 107 8.75 -5.91 11.79
N GLN A 108 8.21 -7.05 11.36
CA GLN A 108 7.80 -8.13 12.25
C GLN A 108 9.00 -8.77 12.95
N ASP A 109 10.10 -8.99 12.24
CA ASP A 109 11.34 -9.51 12.81
C ASP A 109 11.93 -8.53 13.84
N GLU A 110 11.92 -7.25 13.54
CA GLU A 110 12.37 -6.21 14.47
C GLU A 110 11.49 -6.18 15.73
N LEU A 111 10.17 -6.30 15.57
CA LEU A 111 9.24 -6.33 16.68
C LEU A 111 9.51 -7.52 17.60
N LEU A 112 9.71 -8.72 17.05
CA LEU A 112 10.07 -9.92 17.81
C LEU A 112 11.38 -9.75 18.55
N SER A 113 12.37 -9.14 17.92
CA SER A 113 13.68 -8.85 18.53
C SER A 113 13.53 -7.92 19.73
N ILE A 114 12.68 -6.90 19.64
CA ILE A 114 12.43 -5.97 20.74
C ILE A 114 11.69 -6.65 21.89
N TYR A 115 10.73 -7.51 21.61
CA TYR A 115 10.06 -8.32 22.66
C TYR A 115 11.06 -9.20 23.40
N ASP A 116 12.00 -9.82 22.71
CA ASP A 116 13.06 -10.60 23.34
C ASP A 116 13.96 -9.73 24.23
N GLU A 117 14.28 -8.52 23.81
CA GLU A 117 15.04 -7.56 24.61
C GLU A 117 14.28 -7.12 25.86
N ILE A 118 12.98 -6.89 25.76
CA ILE A 118 12.12 -6.54 26.90
C ILE A 118 12.08 -7.71 27.88
N ASP A 119 11.94 -8.93 27.41
CA ASP A 119 11.89 -10.12 28.27
C ASP A 119 13.23 -10.34 29.00
N ALA A 120 14.33 -9.85 28.44
CA ALA A 120 15.65 -9.94 29.05
C ALA A 120 15.90 -8.89 30.14
N LEU A 121 15.05 -7.91 30.28
CA LEU A 121 15.12 -6.93 31.37
C LEU A 121 14.64 -7.57 32.71
#